data_dcc7d609e64bcb125d7eba166bda6e20
#
_entry.id   dcc7d609e64bcb125d7eba166bda6e20
#
_cell.length_a   1.000
_cell.length_b   1.000
_cell.length_c   1.000
_cell.angle_alpha   90.00
_cell.angle_beta   90.00
_cell.angle_gamma   90.00
#
_symmetry.space_group_name_H-M   'P 1'
#
loop_
_entity.id
_entity.type
_entity.pdbx_description
1 polymer ?
#
loop_
_entity_poly.entity_id
_entity_poly.type
_entity_poly.pdbx_seq_one_letter_code
_entity_poly.pdbx_strand_id
1 'polypeptide(L)'
;MMHGMTGTSEMMRPFAEKILPDGWNLITPQAEFTHPKRGYTWWRYEKGDNPGRRILTARELSDVDSSLLKLRKILPDDQLVLGGFSQGGAMAQELLQFDIDVIGIIAIGTRSVRPMELRERLLEIRSGKLLWMHGESDHRVSLEAGLEIPTIFEESSWDVTRIQHHKGHMIPIEFHDSVKDWLQNLE
;
A
#
# COMPACT_ATOMS: atom_id res chain seq x y z
N MET A 1 -3.57 5.29 -6.29
CA MET A 1 -2.32 5.39 -5.47
C MET A 1 -2.56 6.18 -4.19
N MET A 2 -2.28 5.59 -3.03
CA MET A 2 -2.58 6.11 -1.68
C MET A 2 -1.30 6.66 -1.01
N HIS A 3 -1.41 7.86 -0.42
CA HIS A 3 -0.29 8.53 0.24
C HIS A 3 0.04 7.92 1.63
N GLY A 4 1.25 8.18 2.13
CA GLY A 4 1.65 7.81 3.49
C GLY A 4 1.09 8.75 4.57
N MET A 5 1.29 8.38 5.84
CA MET A 5 0.97 9.23 6.99
C MET A 5 1.63 10.61 6.85
N THR A 6 0.94 11.67 7.21
CA THR A 6 1.33 13.08 7.03
C THR A 6 1.37 13.57 5.58
N GLY A 7 1.02 12.71 4.63
CA GLY A 7 0.93 13.05 3.20
C GLY A 7 -0.43 13.60 2.81
N THR A 8 -0.55 13.91 1.52
CA THR A 8 -1.80 14.30 0.86
C THR A 8 -1.92 13.62 -0.49
N SER A 9 -3.13 13.60 -1.07
CA SER A 9 -3.36 13.13 -2.44
C SER A 9 -2.48 13.89 -3.46
N GLU A 10 -2.33 15.20 -3.27
CA GLU A 10 -1.50 16.06 -4.11
C GLU A 10 -0.01 15.70 -4.04
N MET A 11 0.50 15.31 -2.87
CA MET A 11 1.89 14.86 -2.72
C MET A 11 2.15 13.52 -3.39
N MET A 12 1.15 12.62 -3.46
CA MET A 12 1.27 11.33 -4.13
C MET A 12 1.13 11.43 -5.66
N ARG A 13 0.35 12.40 -6.14
CA ARG A 13 0.00 12.55 -7.55
C ARG A 13 1.21 12.59 -8.51
N PRO A 14 2.28 13.38 -8.27
CA PRO A 14 3.41 13.45 -9.21
C PRO A 14 4.10 12.10 -9.45
N PHE A 15 4.26 11.29 -8.40
CA PHE A 15 4.78 9.93 -8.54
C PHE A 15 3.79 9.05 -9.33
N ALA A 16 2.52 9.08 -8.95
CA ALA A 16 1.50 8.26 -9.59
C ALA A 16 1.32 8.59 -11.08
N GLU A 17 1.36 9.88 -11.47
CA GLU A 17 1.31 10.31 -12.87
C GLU A 17 2.57 9.88 -13.65
N LYS A 18 3.75 9.91 -13.01
CA LYS A 18 5.01 9.50 -13.64
C LYS A 18 5.03 8.01 -14.02
N ILE A 19 4.40 7.16 -13.22
CA ILE A 19 4.37 5.70 -13.44
C ILE A 19 3.13 5.23 -14.21
N LEU A 20 2.14 6.10 -14.44
CA LEU A 20 0.86 5.75 -15.07
C LEU A 20 1.07 5.29 -16.51
N PRO A 21 0.61 4.07 -16.90
CA PRO A 21 0.60 3.66 -18.30
C PRO A 21 -0.42 4.45 -19.13
N ASP A 22 -0.20 4.53 -20.44
CA ASP A 22 -1.12 5.17 -21.36
C ASP A 22 -2.49 4.44 -21.35
N GLY A 23 -3.57 5.20 -21.38
CA GLY A 23 -4.92 4.67 -21.37
C GLY A 23 -5.49 4.28 -20.00
N TRP A 24 -4.68 4.38 -18.93
CA TRP A 24 -5.13 4.09 -17.57
C TRP A 24 -5.70 5.33 -16.87
N ASN A 25 -6.68 5.10 -16.00
CA ASN A 25 -7.24 6.13 -15.15
C ASN A 25 -6.55 6.16 -13.79
N LEU A 26 -6.22 7.36 -13.30
CA LEU A 26 -5.55 7.57 -12.01
C LEU A 26 -6.51 8.08 -10.94
N ILE A 27 -6.53 7.38 -9.81
CA ILE A 27 -7.19 7.84 -8.59
C ILE A 27 -6.11 7.99 -7.50
N THR A 28 -5.99 9.21 -6.94
CA THR A 28 -5.15 9.51 -5.78
C THR A 28 -6.05 10.00 -4.64
N PRO A 29 -6.59 9.09 -3.81
CA PRO A 29 -7.54 9.47 -2.77
C PRO A 29 -6.87 10.20 -1.62
N GLN A 30 -7.63 11.05 -0.94
CA GLN A 30 -7.24 11.72 0.29
C GLN A 30 -7.69 10.90 1.49
N ALA A 31 -6.77 10.64 2.43
CA ALA A 31 -7.10 9.99 3.69
C ALA A 31 -8.09 10.82 4.52
N GLU A 32 -8.88 10.13 5.34
CA GLU A 32 -10.00 10.73 6.08
C GLU A 32 -9.58 11.64 7.20
N PHE A 33 -8.59 11.21 7.99
CA PHE A 33 -8.26 11.87 9.25
C PHE A 33 -7.15 12.90 9.06
N THR A 34 -7.30 14.08 9.66
CA THR A 34 -6.20 15.06 9.74
C THR A 34 -5.11 14.56 10.69
N HIS A 35 -3.85 14.76 10.32
CA HIS A 35 -2.74 14.42 11.18
C HIS A 35 -2.29 15.64 12.03
N PRO A 36 -2.03 15.48 13.35
CA PRO A 36 -1.75 16.62 14.24
C PRO A 36 -0.57 17.52 13.84
N LYS A 37 0.41 16.97 13.12
CA LYS A 37 1.58 17.75 12.67
C LYS A 37 1.32 18.44 11.34
N ARG A 38 0.82 17.67 10.34
CA ARG A 38 0.52 18.15 8.98
C ARG A 38 -0.20 17.05 8.18
N GLY A 39 -0.92 17.44 7.11
CA GLY A 39 -1.52 16.50 6.16
C GLY A 39 -2.52 15.57 6.81
N TYR A 40 -2.58 14.34 6.28
CA TYR A 40 -3.63 13.38 6.62
C TYR A 40 -3.05 12.00 6.97
N THR A 41 -3.92 11.14 7.51
CA THR A 41 -3.59 9.79 7.94
C THR A 41 -4.78 8.85 7.72
N TRP A 42 -4.53 7.61 7.34
CA TRP A 42 -5.57 6.60 7.13
C TRP A 42 -6.09 6.04 8.45
N TRP A 43 -5.25 6.05 9.49
CA TRP A 43 -5.63 5.77 10.87
C TRP A 43 -4.81 6.64 11.82
N ARG A 44 -5.39 6.98 12.94
CA ARG A 44 -4.76 7.84 13.96
C ARG A 44 -4.02 6.97 14.96
N TYR A 45 -2.71 7.14 15.05
CA TYR A 45 -1.92 6.43 16.05
C TYR A 45 -2.22 6.90 17.47
N GLU A 46 -2.39 5.95 18.39
CA GLU A 46 -2.40 6.22 19.81
C GLU A 46 -0.99 6.52 20.31
N LYS A 47 -0.86 7.43 21.30
CA LYS A 47 0.45 7.84 21.83
C LYS A 47 1.09 6.68 22.59
N GLY A 48 2.38 6.45 22.41
CA GLY A 48 3.23 5.69 23.33
C GLY A 48 3.96 4.48 22.78
N ASP A 49 3.81 4.11 21.49
CA ASP A 49 4.40 2.87 20.98
C ASP A 49 5.46 3.05 19.90
N ASN A 50 6.38 2.09 19.87
CA ASN A 50 7.42 2.00 18.86
C ASN A 50 6.78 1.68 17.49
N PRO A 51 6.93 2.54 16.45
CA PRO A 51 6.30 2.34 15.15
C PRO A 51 6.82 1.11 14.37
N GLY A 52 7.90 0.46 14.81
CA GLY A 52 8.57 -0.59 14.04
C GLY A 52 7.88 -1.96 14.03
N ARG A 53 7.26 -2.38 15.13
CA ARG A 53 6.64 -3.71 15.31
C ARG A 53 5.30 -3.59 16.03
N ARG A 54 4.33 -2.91 15.48
CA ARG A 54 3.14 -2.62 16.23
C ARG A 54 1.91 -3.36 15.69
N ILE A 55 1.28 -4.12 16.57
CA ILE A 55 -0.11 -4.54 16.40
C ILE A 55 -0.99 -3.30 16.62
N LEU A 56 -1.89 -2.99 15.70
CA LEU A 56 -2.80 -1.88 15.86
C LEU A 56 -3.82 -2.15 16.98
N THR A 57 -4.15 -1.10 17.74
CA THR A 57 -5.21 -1.16 18.74
C THR A 57 -6.58 -1.32 18.09
N ALA A 58 -7.60 -1.73 18.84
CA ALA A 58 -8.97 -1.83 18.34
C ALA A 58 -9.48 -0.50 17.76
N ARG A 59 -9.09 0.64 18.36
CA ARG A 59 -9.45 1.97 17.86
C ARG A 59 -8.77 2.28 16.52
N GLU A 60 -7.50 1.96 16.38
CA GLU A 60 -6.76 2.16 15.13
C GLU A 60 -7.29 1.26 14.02
N LEU A 61 -7.66 0.02 14.34
CA LEU A 61 -8.32 -0.88 13.39
C LEU A 61 -9.70 -0.34 12.97
N SER A 62 -10.46 0.25 13.89
CA SER A 62 -11.73 0.94 13.55
C SER A 62 -11.52 2.12 12.60
N ASP A 63 -10.44 2.89 12.76
CA ASP A 63 -10.07 3.95 11.82
C ASP A 63 -9.69 3.37 10.44
N VAL A 64 -8.95 2.25 10.40
CA VAL A 64 -8.64 1.52 9.16
C VAL A 64 -9.93 1.11 8.45
N ASP A 65 -10.87 0.48 9.15
CA ASP A 65 -12.14 0.03 8.60
C ASP A 65 -12.99 1.20 8.06
N SER A 66 -13.03 2.33 8.78
CA SER A 66 -13.70 3.56 8.30
C SER A 66 -13.08 4.06 6.99
N SER A 67 -11.75 4.13 6.92
CA SER A 67 -11.02 4.54 5.73
C SER A 67 -11.25 3.59 4.55
N LEU A 68 -11.29 2.28 4.79
CA LEU A 68 -11.57 1.27 3.78
C LEU A 68 -12.96 1.41 3.17
N LEU A 69 -13.99 1.62 4.00
CA LEU A 69 -15.36 1.84 3.52
C LEU A 69 -15.48 3.09 2.63
N LYS A 70 -14.70 4.14 2.93
CA LYS A 70 -14.66 5.34 2.08
C LYS A 70 -13.91 5.10 0.78
N LEU A 71 -12.77 4.39 0.85
CA LEU A 71 -12.02 4.02 -0.34
C LEU A 71 -12.87 3.16 -1.28
N ARG A 72 -13.57 2.14 -0.76
CA ARG A 72 -14.42 1.26 -1.58
C ARG A 72 -15.49 2.03 -2.36
N LYS A 73 -16.04 3.10 -1.78
CA LYS A 73 -17.08 3.93 -2.44
C LYS A 73 -16.59 4.71 -3.65
N ILE A 74 -15.29 4.98 -3.75
CA ILE A 74 -14.70 5.74 -4.85
C ILE A 74 -13.98 4.86 -5.88
N LEU A 75 -13.82 3.58 -5.60
CA LEU A 75 -13.25 2.64 -6.56
C LEU A 75 -14.30 2.30 -7.62
N PRO A 76 -13.93 2.34 -8.92
CA PRO A 76 -14.80 1.87 -9.98
C PRO A 76 -14.94 0.33 -9.95
N ASP A 77 -15.94 -0.18 -10.67
CA ASP A 77 -16.16 -1.61 -10.87
C ASP A 77 -15.39 -2.11 -12.12
N ASP A 78 -14.12 -1.73 -12.21
CA ASP A 78 -13.18 -2.07 -13.29
C ASP A 78 -12.04 -2.94 -12.73
N GLN A 79 -11.16 -3.42 -13.61
CA GLN A 79 -9.88 -4.00 -13.19
C GLN A 79 -9.01 -2.94 -12.52
N LEU A 80 -8.45 -3.30 -11.37
CA LEU A 80 -7.74 -2.37 -10.51
C LEU A 80 -6.28 -2.78 -10.28
N VAL A 81 -5.41 -1.78 -10.25
CA VAL A 81 -4.13 -1.86 -9.54
C VAL A 81 -4.22 -0.96 -8.31
N LEU A 82 -4.08 -1.55 -7.16
CA LEU A 82 -4.07 -0.84 -5.89
C LEU A 82 -2.64 -0.57 -5.46
N GLY A 83 -2.33 0.63 -5.02
CA GLY A 83 -0.97 0.90 -4.59
C GLY A 83 -0.87 2.03 -3.60
N GLY A 84 0.26 2.05 -2.88
CA GLY A 84 0.52 3.13 -1.97
C GLY A 84 1.87 3.05 -1.26
N PHE A 85 2.17 4.14 -0.57
CA PHE A 85 3.37 4.30 0.24
C PHE A 85 3.03 4.27 1.73
N SER A 86 3.82 3.54 2.52
CA SER A 86 3.68 3.49 3.98
C SER A 86 2.26 3.09 4.40
N GLN A 87 1.52 3.89 5.16
CA GLN A 87 0.11 3.62 5.47
C GLN A 87 -0.73 3.37 4.20
N GLY A 88 -0.49 4.10 3.11
CA GLY A 88 -1.21 3.89 1.86
C GLY A 88 -0.95 2.52 1.23
N GLY A 89 0.26 1.97 1.36
CA GLY A 89 0.57 0.62 0.93
C GLY A 89 -0.11 -0.46 1.79
N ALA A 90 -0.29 -0.20 3.09
CA ALA A 90 -1.08 -1.07 3.95
C ALA A 90 -2.57 -1.04 3.56
N MET A 91 -3.14 0.16 3.29
CA MET A 91 -4.52 0.29 2.83
C MET A 91 -4.77 -0.44 1.49
N ALA A 92 -3.76 -0.49 0.58
CA ALA A 92 -3.87 -1.23 -0.66
C ALA A 92 -4.07 -2.74 -0.42
N GLN A 93 -3.36 -3.32 0.56
CA GLN A 93 -3.52 -4.71 0.96
C GLN A 93 -4.87 -4.95 1.63
N GLU A 94 -5.27 -4.08 2.55
CA GLU A 94 -6.53 -4.19 3.30
C GLU A 94 -7.77 -4.08 2.39
N LEU A 95 -7.69 -3.38 1.25
CA LEU A 95 -8.77 -3.33 0.26
C LEU A 95 -9.09 -4.68 -0.39
N LEU A 96 -8.17 -5.65 -0.35
CA LEU A 96 -8.40 -7.01 -0.85
C LEU A 96 -9.50 -7.77 -0.09
N GLN A 97 -9.92 -7.29 1.10
CA GLN A 97 -11.05 -7.87 1.81
C GLN A 97 -12.40 -7.69 1.08
N PHE A 98 -12.50 -6.70 0.18
CA PHE A 98 -13.69 -6.48 -0.61
C PHE A 98 -13.69 -7.36 -1.87
N ASP A 99 -14.88 -7.61 -2.40
CA ASP A 99 -15.04 -8.26 -3.70
C ASP A 99 -14.83 -7.21 -4.82
N ILE A 100 -13.58 -7.13 -5.29
CA ILE A 100 -13.09 -6.21 -6.33
C ILE A 100 -12.07 -6.92 -7.22
N ASP A 101 -12.07 -6.62 -8.52
CA ASP A 101 -11.14 -7.23 -9.47
C ASP A 101 -9.75 -6.55 -9.41
N VAL A 102 -8.85 -7.10 -8.61
CA VAL A 102 -7.48 -6.57 -8.43
C VAL A 102 -6.48 -7.45 -9.18
N ILE A 103 -5.83 -6.89 -10.19
CA ILE A 103 -4.78 -7.57 -10.97
C ILE A 103 -3.38 -7.29 -10.48
N GLY A 104 -3.19 -6.25 -9.67
CA GLY A 104 -1.87 -5.88 -9.14
C GLY A 104 -1.91 -5.05 -7.87
N ILE A 105 -0.89 -5.27 -7.03
CA ILE A 105 -0.64 -4.48 -5.81
C ILE A 105 0.75 -3.83 -5.88
N ILE A 106 0.84 -2.55 -5.53
CA ILE A 106 2.11 -1.83 -5.34
C ILE A 106 2.25 -1.49 -3.85
N ALA A 107 3.16 -2.16 -3.15
CA ALA A 107 3.40 -2.01 -1.73
C ALA A 107 4.78 -1.38 -1.48
N ILE A 108 4.84 -0.08 -1.16
CA ILE A 108 6.11 0.65 -1.01
C ILE A 108 6.32 1.08 0.45
N GLY A 109 7.44 0.68 1.06
CA GLY A 109 7.84 1.11 2.41
C GLY A 109 6.77 0.84 3.46
N THR A 110 6.11 -0.30 3.39
CA THR A 110 4.92 -0.62 4.16
C THR A 110 5.01 -1.96 4.88
N ARG A 111 4.04 -2.26 5.71
CA ARG A 111 3.82 -3.54 6.39
C ARG A 111 2.35 -3.93 6.31
N SER A 112 2.03 -5.18 6.56
CA SER A 112 0.64 -5.61 6.73
C SER A 112 0.05 -5.10 8.05
N VAL A 113 -1.25 -4.81 8.03
CA VAL A 113 -2.06 -4.47 9.22
C VAL A 113 -2.66 -5.73 9.82
N ARG A 114 -3.23 -6.59 8.99
CA ARG A 114 -3.87 -7.86 9.36
C ARG A 114 -3.26 -9.01 8.54
N PRO A 115 -2.03 -9.46 8.88
CA PRO A 115 -1.31 -10.44 8.05
C PRO A 115 -1.99 -11.81 7.99
N MET A 116 -2.71 -12.24 9.02
CA MET A 116 -3.42 -13.53 9.02
C MET A 116 -4.64 -13.47 8.12
N GLU A 117 -5.46 -12.45 8.24
CA GLU A 117 -6.64 -12.21 7.41
C GLU A 117 -6.24 -12.01 5.94
N LEU A 118 -5.10 -11.34 5.69
CA LEU A 118 -4.56 -11.19 4.34
C LEU A 118 -4.20 -12.56 3.74
N ARG A 119 -3.53 -13.45 4.49
CA ARG A 119 -3.21 -14.82 4.04
C ARG A 119 -4.47 -15.59 3.66
N GLU A 120 -5.47 -15.60 4.52
CA GLU A 120 -6.74 -16.27 4.28
C GLU A 120 -7.41 -15.74 3.01
N ARG A 121 -7.49 -14.42 2.90
CA ARG A 121 -8.15 -13.77 1.74
C ARG A 121 -7.45 -14.05 0.41
N LEU A 122 -6.12 -14.04 0.38
CA LEU A 122 -5.36 -14.32 -0.85
C LEU A 122 -5.55 -15.74 -1.39
N LEU A 123 -5.95 -16.70 -0.56
CA LEU A 123 -6.29 -18.06 -0.98
C LEU A 123 -7.68 -18.15 -1.62
N GLU A 124 -8.55 -17.16 -1.39
CA GLU A 124 -9.93 -17.14 -1.89
C GLU A 124 -10.09 -16.36 -3.19
N ILE A 125 -9.23 -15.38 -3.44
CA ILE A 125 -9.30 -14.50 -4.59
C ILE A 125 -8.39 -14.98 -5.74
N ARG A 126 -8.68 -14.50 -6.94
CA ARG A 126 -7.78 -14.72 -8.08
C ARG A 126 -6.41 -14.13 -7.79
N SER A 127 -5.36 -14.90 -8.08
CA SER A 127 -3.97 -14.40 -7.98
C SER A 127 -3.69 -13.31 -9.02
N GLY A 128 -2.88 -12.36 -8.64
CA GLY A 128 -2.40 -11.26 -9.47
C GLY A 128 -0.89 -11.09 -9.31
N LYS A 129 -0.42 -9.85 -9.48
CA LYS A 129 1.00 -9.51 -9.33
C LYS A 129 1.21 -8.54 -8.17
N LEU A 130 2.32 -8.72 -7.43
CA LEU A 130 2.78 -7.79 -6.39
C LEU A 130 4.07 -7.12 -6.83
N LEU A 131 4.14 -5.79 -6.80
CA LEU A 131 5.39 -5.06 -6.73
C LEU A 131 5.60 -4.60 -5.28
N TRP A 132 6.62 -5.16 -4.64
CA TRP A 132 7.06 -4.76 -3.31
C TRP A 132 8.35 -3.95 -3.41
N MET A 133 8.40 -2.77 -2.78
CA MET A 133 9.58 -1.93 -2.73
C MET A 133 9.87 -1.51 -1.29
N HIS A 134 11.13 -1.68 -0.82
CA HIS A 134 11.50 -1.34 0.56
C HIS A 134 12.95 -0.88 0.70
N GLY A 135 13.18 0.06 1.60
CA GLY A 135 14.50 0.57 1.94
C GLY A 135 15.18 -0.22 3.06
N GLU A 136 16.43 -0.65 2.84
CA GLU A 136 17.23 -1.34 3.86
C GLU A 136 17.46 -0.47 5.12
N SER A 137 17.57 0.84 4.91
CA SER A 137 17.77 1.83 5.98
C SER A 137 16.45 2.46 6.44
N ASP A 138 15.31 1.79 6.24
CA ASP A 138 14.00 2.29 6.71
C ASP A 138 13.87 2.14 8.23
N HIS A 139 13.89 3.30 8.93
CA HIS A 139 13.74 3.37 10.38
C HIS A 139 12.29 3.56 10.85
N ARG A 140 11.32 3.66 9.92
CA ARG A 140 9.90 3.79 10.23
C ARG A 140 9.16 2.46 10.14
N VAL A 141 9.45 1.70 9.10
CA VAL A 141 9.00 0.33 8.91
C VAL A 141 10.24 -0.53 8.71
N SER A 142 10.54 -1.39 9.66
CA SER A 142 11.73 -2.24 9.57
C SER A 142 11.66 -3.14 8.33
N LEU A 143 12.82 -3.44 7.74
CA LEU A 143 12.89 -4.35 6.60
C LEU A 143 12.25 -5.70 6.92
N GLU A 144 12.45 -6.21 8.14
CA GLU A 144 11.85 -7.47 8.62
C GLU A 144 10.31 -7.42 8.54
N ALA A 145 9.70 -6.32 9.02
CA ALA A 145 8.24 -6.15 8.95
C ALA A 145 7.74 -5.96 7.50
N GLY A 146 8.55 -5.35 6.65
CA GLY A 146 8.24 -5.20 5.22
C GLY A 146 8.33 -6.50 4.44
N LEU A 147 9.29 -7.38 4.77
CA LEU A 147 9.50 -8.68 4.10
C LEU A 147 8.40 -9.71 4.37
N GLU A 148 7.56 -9.51 5.38
CA GLU A 148 6.38 -10.35 5.60
C GLU A 148 5.43 -10.30 4.40
N ILE A 149 5.28 -9.13 3.76
CA ILE A 149 4.34 -8.94 2.64
C ILE A 149 4.66 -9.84 1.45
N PRO A 150 5.84 -9.74 0.81
CA PRO A 150 6.15 -10.59 -0.33
C PRO A 150 6.07 -12.09 0.00
N THR A 151 6.40 -12.49 1.23
CA THR A 151 6.25 -13.87 1.69
C THR A 151 4.79 -14.32 1.67
N ILE A 152 3.88 -13.52 2.23
CA ILE A 152 2.43 -13.82 2.24
C ILE A 152 1.89 -13.99 0.81
N PHE A 153 2.29 -13.11 -0.11
CA PHE A 153 1.81 -13.16 -1.50
C PHE A 153 2.39 -14.35 -2.28
N GLU A 154 3.67 -14.69 -2.08
CA GLU A 154 4.30 -15.87 -2.70
C GLU A 154 3.65 -17.18 -2.23
N GLU A 155 3.34 -17.30 -0.94
CA GLU A 155 2.61 -18.44 -0.36
C GLU A 155 1.23 -18.65 -0.99
N SER A 156 0.65 -17.57 -1.56
CA SER A 156 -0.67 -17.57 -2.20
C SER A 156 -0.61 -17.57 -3.74
N SER A 157 0.54 -17.95 -4.32
CA SER A 157 0.76 -18.06 -5.77
C SER A 157 0.62 -16.74 -6.55
N TRP A 158 0.84 -15.61 -5.90
CA TRP A 158 0.98 -14.33 -6.59
C TRP A 158 2.38 -14.20 -7.21
N ASP A 159 2.46 -13.56 -8.38
CA ASP A 159 3.75 -13.21 -9.00
C ASP A 159 4.35 -12.00 -8.28
N VAL A 160 5.52 -12.16 -7.66
CA VAL A 160 6.11 -11.15 -6.78
C VAL A 160 7.39 -10.56 -7.37
N THR A 161 7.34 -9.27 -7.67
CA THR A 161 8.51 -8.46 -8.00
C THR A 161 9.02 -7.74 -6.74
N ARG A 162 10.29 -7.93 -6.40
CA ARG A 162 10.93 -7.31 -5.23
C ARG A 162 11.94 -6.24 -5.66
N ILE A 163 11.80 -5.03 -5.13
CA ILE A 163 12.75 -3.92 -5.27
C ILE A 163 13.25 -3.54 -3.88
N GLN A 164 14.47 -3.92 -3.54
CA GLN A 164 15.11 -3.51 -2.30
C GLN A 164 16.18 -2.45 -2.60
N HIS A 165 16.26 -1.40 -1.80
CA HIS A 165 17.20 -0.31 -2.02
C HIS A 165 17.86 0.13 -0.70
N HIS A 166 19.07 0.68 -0.79
CA HIS A 166 19.88 1.08 0.37
C HIS A 166 19.38 2.33 1.10
N LYS A 167 18.40 3.05 0.55
CA LYS A 167 17.82 4.25 1.16
C LYS A 167 16.88 3.93 2.32
N GLY A 168 16.39 4.98 3.00
CA GLY A 168 15.40 4.89 4.08
C GLY A 168 13.95 4.89 3.60
N HIS A 169 13.06 5.43 4.42
CA HIS A 169 11.59 5.45 4.22
C HIS A 169 11.18 6.46 3.15
N MET A 170 11.25 6.09 1.88
CA MET A 170 10.96 6.95 0.74
C MET A 170 10.62 6.14 -0.53
N ILE A 171 10.16 6.83 -1.56
CA ILE A 171 10.04 6.32 -2.92
C ILE A 171 11.22 6.88 -3.72
N PRO A 172 12.24 6.10 -4.05
CA PRO A 172 13.39 6.62 -4.79
C PRO A 172 13.06 6.86 -6.26
N ILE A 173 13.51 8.00 -6.78
CA ILE A 173 13.22 8.44 -8.17
C ILE A 173 13.79 7.46 -9.20
N GLU A 174 14.94 6.85 -8.92
CA GLU A 174 15.63 5.90 -9.80
C GLU A 174 14.83 4.63 -10.12
N PHE A 175 13.79 4.32 -9.35
CA PHE A 175 12.92 3.16 -9.59
C PHE A 175 11.58 3.51 -10.22
N HIS A 176 11.30 4.78 -10.55
CA HIS A 176 10.04 5.16 -11.17
C HIS A 176 9.81 4.44 -12.50
N ASP A 177 10.84 4.35 -13.34
CA ASP A 177 10.74 3.67 -14.64
C ASP A 177 10.53 2.15 -14.44
N SER A 178 11.20 1.51 -13.48
CA SER A 178 10.97 0.09 -13.13
C SER A 178 9.53 -0.18 -12.68
N VAL A 179 8.92 0.75 -11.91
CA VAL A 179 7.51 0.61 -11.51
C VAL A 179 6.58 0.80 -12.70
N LYS A 180 6.88 1.74 -13.60
CA LYS A 180 6.13 1.96 -14.83
C LYS A 180 6.18 0.73 -15.75
N ASP A 181 7.38 0.19 -15.97
CA ASP A 181 7.59 -1.00 -16.78
C ASP A 181 6.82 -2.20 -16.21
N TRP A 182 6.83 -2.37 -14.88
CA TRP A 182 6.05 -3.39 -14.20
C TRP A 182 4.55 -3.25 -14.47
N LEU A 183 4.02 -2.02 -14.37
CA LEU A 183 2.61 -1.73 -14.67
C LEU A 183 2.23 -2.04 -16.11
N GLN A 184 3.10 -1.72 -17.08
CA GLN A 184 2.88 -2.01 -18.51
C GLN A 184 2.88 -3.52 -18.83
N ASN A 185 3.47 -4.35 -17.96
CA ASN A 185 3.55 -5.80 -18.12
C ASN A 185 2.52 -6.55 -17.25
N LEU A 186 1.46 -5.89 -16.80
CA LEU A 186 0.37 -6.53 -16.03
C LEU A 186 -0.65 -7.24 -16.93
N GLU A 187 -0.66 -6.97 -18.23
CA GLU A 187 -1.54 -7.56 -19.22
C GLU A 187 -1.16 -9.01 -19.55
#